data_c2ea0ce58b4244de7c0c4572384edf90
#
_entry.id   c2ea0ce58b4244de7c0c4572384edf90
#
_cell.length_a   1.000
_cell.length_b   1.000
_cell.length_c   1.000
_cell.angle_alpha   90.00
_cell.angle_beta   90.00
_cell.angle_gamma   90.00
#
_symmetry.space_group_name_H-M   'P 1'
#
loop_
_entity.id
_entity.type
_entity.pdbx_description
1 polymer ?
#
loop_
_entity_poly.entity_id
_entity_poly.type
_entity_poly.pdbx_seq_one_letter_code
_entity_poly.pdbx_strand_id
1 'polypeptide(L)'
;MDEVGKFWQAVWDEMGVVASEKASHPVAENAPMFPPAEWFVGARLNFAENILHFGKDEDVAVIACTEREDDTQRTTYGDLRKQVAQAGHALRSLGIKPGDTVASYSGNTCENLVAFLAASAVGAVWTSVPPDFGTAGVLERFTTVRPRVIFSTNQVLYNGKLHDHIGKLNATIEGLLACLLYTSDAAD
;
A
#
# COMPACT_ATOMS: atom_id res chain seq x y z
N MET A 1 -22.37 -4.55 23.01
CA MET A 1 -21.87 -3.88 21.79
C MET A 1 -21.89 -2.36 21.87
N ASP A 2 -22.76 -1.74 22.64
CA ASP A 2 -22.79 -0.27 22.79
C ASP A 2 -21.46 0.33 23.25
N GLU A 3 -20.74 -0.34 24.15
CA GLU A 3 -19.44 0.15 24.63
C GLU A 3 -18.35 0.06 23.54
N VAL A 4 -18.40 -0.96 22.68
CA VAL A 4 -17.43 -1.13 21.58
C VAL A 4 -17.64 -0.04 20.52
N GLY A 5 -18.89 0.29 20.19
CA GLY A 5 -19.22 1.39 19.30
C GLY A 5 -18.75 2.74 19.86
N LYS A 6 -19.01 3.01 21.13
CA LYS A 6 -18.54 4.22 21.83
C LYS A 6 -17.00 4.30 21.86
N PHE A 7 -16.33 3.18 22.10
CA PHE A 7 -14.87 3.11 22.07
C PHE A 7 -14.33 3.53 20.71
N TRP A 8 -14.79 2.92 19.62
CA TRP A 8 -14.30 3.25 18.28
C TRP A 8 -14.69 4.65 17.82
N GLN A 9 -15.84 5.17 18.28
CA GLN A 9 -16.18 6.58 18.06
C GLN A 9 -15.21 7.51 18.78
N ALA A 10 -14.87 7.22 20.03
CA ALA A 10 -13.90 8.00 20.78
C ALA A 10 -12.50 7.95 20.12
N VAL A 11 -12.08 6.78 19.62
CA VAL A 11 -10.83 6.65 18.84
C VAL A 11 -10.89 7.50 17.57
N TRP A 12 -12.00 7.45 16.82
CA TRP A 12 -12.20 8.28 15.63
C TRP A 12 -12.03 9.77 15.92
N ASP A 13 -12.70 10.24 16.97
CA ASP A 13 -12.72 11.65 17.35
C ASP A 13 -11.35 12.12 17.90
N GLU A 14 -10.74 11.33 18.79
CA GLU A 14 -9.46 11.66 19.42
C GLU A 14 -8.29 11.63 18.40
N MET A 15 -8.32 10.67 17.48
CA MET A 15 -7.32 10.57 16.42
C MET A 15 -7.56 11.56 15.28
N GLY A 16 -8.64 12.33 15.30
CA GLY A 16 -8.93 13.32 14.27
C GLY A 16 -9.06 12.71 12.87
N VAL A 17 -9.75 11.56 12.76
CA VAL A 17 -9.88 10.86 11.48
C VAL A 17 -10.52 11.74 10.44
N VAL A 18 -9.83 11.95 9.31
CA VAL A 18 -10.29 12.73 8.16
C VAL A 18 -11.15 11.86 7.27
N ALA A 19 -12.38 12.33 7.02
CA ALA A 19 -13.31 11.66 6.11
C ALA A 19 -14.09 12.69 5.29
N SER A 20 -14.27 12.44 4.00
CA SER A 20 -15.11 13.27 3.12
C SER A 20 -16.60 13.11 3.44
N GLU A 21 -17.00 11.93 3.90
CA GLU A 21 -18.34 11.63 4.40
C GLU A 21 -18.21 10.90 5.74
N LYS A 22 -18.90 11.40 6.78
CA LYS A 22 -18.91 10.75 8.10
C LYS A 22 -20.10 9.81 8.22
N ALA A 23 -19.89 8.68 8.90
CA ALA A 23 -21.00 7.81 9.29
C ALA A 23 -21.89 8.48 10.34
N SER A 24 -23.16 8.12 10.38
CA SER A 24 -24.11 8.57 11.40
C SER A 24 -23.85 7.93 12.76
N HIS A 25 -23.27 6.74 12.78
CA HIS A 25 -22.95 5.95 13.97
C HIS A 25 -21.82 4.96 13.66
N PRO A 26 -21.02 4.56 14.67
CA PRO A 26 -19.86 3.68 14.45
C PRO A 26 -20.23 2.24 14.09
N VAL A 27 -21.34 1.72 14.64
CA VAL A 27 -21.87 0.38 14.38
C VAL A 27 -23.35 0.36 14.76
N ALA A 28 -24.16 -0.46 14.07
CA ALA A 28 -25.57 -0.62 14.42
C ALA A 28 -25.71 -1.19 15.83
N GLU A 29 -26.71 -0.68 16.59
CA GLU A 29 -27.05 -1.22 17.91
C GLU A 29 -27.36 -2.70 17.79
N ASN A 30 -26.83 -3.50 18.72
CA ASN A 30 -27.00 -4.95 18.77
C ASN A 30 -26.50 -5.70 17.51
N ALA A 31 -25.65 -5.10 16.69
CA ALA A 31 -25.06 -5.81 15.57
C ALA A 31 -24.32 -7.07 16.05
N PRO A 32 -24.52 -8.23 15.41
CA PRO A 32 -23.83 -9.46 15.79
C PRO A 32 -22.35 -9.36 15.45
N MET A 33 -21.50 -10.08 16.19
CA MET A 33 -20.08 -10.22 15.84
C MET A 33 -19.89 -11.07 14.57
N PHE A 34 -20.82 -11.97 14.28
CA PHE A 34 -20.82 -12.85 13.13
C PHE A 34 -22.21 -12.91 12.47
N PRO A 35 -22.30 -12.71 11.12
CA PRO A 35 -21.25 -12.20 10.26
C PRO A 35 -20.67 -10.89 10.75
N PRO A 36 -19.44 -10.46 10.33
CA PRO A 36 -18.81 -9.27 10.86
C PRO A 36 -19.74 -8.06 10.83
N ALA A 37 -19.79 -7.31 11.93
CA ALA A 37 -20.55 -6.07 11.97
C ALA A 37 -19.99 -5.06 10.96
N GLU A 38 -20.88 -4.32 10.31
CA GLU A 38 -20.47 -3.20 9.45
C GLU A 38 -20.14 -1.98 10.31
N TRP A 39 -18.93 -1.48 10.15
CA TRP A 39 -18.41 -0.35 10.92
C TRP A 39 -18.47 0.93 10.11
N PHE A 40 -18.87 2.03 10.75
CA PHE A 40 -18.91 3.37 10.17
C PHE A 40 -19.56 3.41 8.78
N VAL A 41 -20.72 2.76 8.66
CA VAL A 41 -21.44 2.61 7.39
C VAL A 41 -21.68 3.97 6.74
N GLY A 42 -21.32 4.08 5.46
CA GLY A 42 -21.43 5.31 4.69
C GLY A 42 -20.25 6.26 4.84
N ALA A 43 -19.32 6.02 5.78
CA ALA A 43 -18.12 6.84 5.87
C ALA A 43 -17.24 6.65 4.62
N ARG A 44 -16.68 7.77 4.14
CA ARG A 44 -15.71 7.77 3.03
C ARG A 44 -14.43 8.45 3.46
N LEU A 45 -13.36 7.70 3.50
CA LEU A 45 -12.05 8.17 3.90
C LEU A 45 -10.95 7.54 3.03
N ASN A 46 -9.79 8.18 3.01
CA ASN A 46 -8.61 7.68 2.32
C ASN A 46 -7.51 7.40 3.34
N PHE A 47 -6.91 6.21 3.27
CA PHE A 47 -5.86 5.80 4.20
C PHE A 47 -4.64 6.72 4.10
N ALA A 48 -4.17 7.01 2.88
CA ALA A 48 -2.98 7.86 2.69
C ALA A 48 -3.23 9.30 3.16
N GLU A 49 -4.44 9.85 2.94
CA GLU A 49 -4.82 11.16 3.45
C GLU A 49 -4.69 11.20 4.97
N ASN A 50 -5.20 10.19 5.66
CA ASN A 50 -5.14 10.11 7.12
C ASN A 50 -3.69 9.97 7.62
N ILE A 51 -2.85 9.15 6.98
CA ILE A 51 -1.44 9.02 7.36
C ILE A 51 -0.68 10.33 7.12
N LEU A 52 -0.94 11.01 6.01
CA LEU A 52 -0.23 12.22 5.62
C LEU A 52 -0.77 13.50 6.29
N HIS A 53 -1.92 13.41 6.94
CA HIS A 53 -2.54 14.55 7.64
C HIS A 53 -1.75 14.97 8.90
N PHE A 54 -1.14 14.02 9.58
CA PHE A 54 -0.36 14.28 10.79
C PHE A 54 0.96 14.99 10.48
N GLY A 55 1.47 15.72 11.46
CA GLY A 55 2.76 16.39 11.39
C GLY A 55 2.78 17.65 10.49
N LYS A 56 3.63 18.59 10.85
CA LYS A 56 3.94 19.78 10.03
C LYS A 56 4.94 19.39 8.94
N ASP A 57 5.10 20.25 7.94
CA ASP A 57 6.01 19.97 6.81
C ASP A 57 7.47 19.71 7.26
N GLU A 58 7.91 20.38 8.32
CA GLU A 58 9.26 20.24 8.88
C GLU A 58 9.44 19.04 9.81
N ASP A 59 8.37 18.41 10.28
CA ASP A 59 8.45 17.26 11.18
C ASP A 59 8.95 16.02 10.44
N VAL A 60 9.75 15.20 11.13
CA VAL A 60 10.24 13.94 10.57
C VAL A 60 9.09 12.92 10.51
N ALA A 61 8.76 12.47 9.30
CA ALA A 61 7.74 11.45 9.06
C ALA A 61 8.32 10.04 9.01
N VAL A 62 9.52 9.88 8.43
CA VAL A 62 10.16 8.58 8.22
C VAL A 62 11.62 8.64 8.63
N ILE A 63 12.05 7.63 9.35
CA ILE A 63 13.46 7.35 9.62
C ILE A 63 13.76 5.99 8.99
N ALA A 64 14.46 5.99 7.86
CA ALA A 64 14.88 4.77 7.18
C ALA A 64 16.30 4.40 7.61
N CYS A 65 16.48 3.20 8.12
CA CYS A 65 17.76 2.64 8.53
C CYS A 65 18.08 1.43 7.67
N THR A 66 19.34 1.30 7.29
CA THR A 66 19.84 0.10 6.60
C THR A 66 20.74 -0.72 7.54
N GLU A 67 21.30 -1.81 7.05
CA GLU A 67 22.29 -2.62 7.78
C GLU A 67 23.62 -1.86 8.00
N ARG A 68 23.82 -0.70 7.37
CA ARG A 68 25.01 0.12 7.53
C ARG A 68 24.77 1.14 8.64
N GLU A 69 25.62 1.16 9.64
CA GLU A 69 25.44 1.97 10.86
C GLU A 69 25.27 3.47 10.58
N ASP A 70 25.91 4.01 9.54
CA ASP A 70 25.88 5.44 9.21
C ASP A 70 24.83 5.79 8.10
N ASP A 71 24.04 4.84 7.64
CA ASP A 71 23.09 5.04 6.55
C ASP A 71 21.66 5.22 7.07
N THR A 72 21.47 6.30 7.83
CA THR A 72 20.15 6.70 8.32
C THR A 72 19.63 7.88 7.52
N GLN A 73 18.51 7.70 6.83
CA GLN A 73 17.86 8.76 6.08
C GLN A 73 16.60 9.24 6.83
N ARG A 74 16.37 10.56 6.81
CA ARG A 74 15.20 11.18 7.42
C ARG A 74 14.40 11.88 6.34
N THR A 75 13.12 11.57 6.26
CA THR A 75 12.18 12.20 5.33
C THR A 75 11.15 12.98 6.13
N THR A 76 10.95 14.24 5.81
CA THR A 76 9.95 15.08 6.47
C THR A 76 8.54 14.79 5.94
N TYR A 77 7.49 15.22 6.66
CA TYR A 77 6.11 15.14 6.17
C TYR A 77 5.91 15.92 4.87
N GLY A 78 6.55 17.10 4.74
CA GLY A 78 6.49 17.90 3.52
C GLY A 78 7.08 17.17 2.32
N ASP A 79 8.25 16.56 2.48
CA ASP A 79 8.89 15.78 1.41
C ASP A 79 8.10 14.50 1.09
N LEU A 80 7.59 13.81 2.10
CA LEU A 80 6.77 12.62 1.91
C LEU A 80 5.48 12.94 1.13
N ARG A 81 4.76 14.01 1.50
CA ARG A 81 3.58 14.49 0.76
C ARG A 81 3.89 14.77 -0.69
N LYS A 82 5.00 15.46 -0.97
CA LYS A 82 5.44 15.79 -2.32
C LYS A 82 5.75 14.53 -3.14
N GLN A 83 6.51 13.59 -2.58
CA GLN A 83 6.86 12.34 -3.25
C GLN A 83 5.61 11.49 -3.52
N VAL A 84 4.71 11.36 -2.55
CA VAL A 84 3.44 10.64 -2.71
C VAL A 84 2.56 11.28 -3.79
N ALA A 85 2.49 12.62 -3.82
CA ALA A 85 1.74 13.33 -4.86
C ALA A 85 2.31 13.09 -6.26
N GLN A 86 3.64 13.11 -6.41
CA GLN A 86 4.32 12.83 -7.67
C GLN A 86 4.08 11.38 -8.14
N ALA A 87 4.26 10.41 -7.25
CA ALA A 87 4.01 9.01 -7.55
C ALA A 87 2.53 8.74 -7.87
N GLY A 88 1.61 9.35 -7.14
CA GLY A 88 0.17 9.29 -7.42
C GLY A 88 -0.21 9.89 -8.76
N HIS A 89 0.42 11.00 -9.15
CA HIS A 89 0.26 11.57 -10.49
C HIS A 89 0.75 10.61 -11.57
N ALA A 90 1.91 10.00 -11.39
CA ALA A 90 2.45 9.00 -12.32
C ALA A 90 1.52 7.79 -12.46
N LEU A 91 0.97 7.26 -11.35
CA LEU A 91 0.01 6.15 -11.40
C LEU A 91 -1.25 6.52 -12.18
N ARG A 92 -1.80 7.73 -11.98
CA ARG A 92 -2.96 8.22 -12.78
C ARG A 92 -2.60 8.36 -14.25
N SER A 93 -1.40 8.85 -14.59
CA SER A 93 -0.92 8.96 -15.97
C SER A 93 -0.77 7.59 -16.66
N LEU A 94 -0.46 6.55 -15.90
CA LEU A 94 -0.47 5.16 -16.34
C LEU A 94 -1.89 4.54 -16.44
N GLY A 95 -2.93 5.32 -16.14
CA GLY A 95 -4.32 4.90 -16.22
C GLY A 95 -4.80 4.06 -15.04
N ILE A 96 -4.12 4.11 -13.89
CA ILE A 96 -4.55 3.44 -12.66
C ILE A 96 -5.78 4.16 -12.09
N LYS A 97 -6.79 3.38 -11.76
CA LYS A 97 -8.09 3.82 -11.23
C LYS A 97 -8.34 3.21 -9.85
N PRO A 98 -9.30 3.76 -9.07
CA PRO A 98 -9.76 3.11 -7.85
C PRO A 98 -10.17 1.65 -8.10
N GLY A 99 -9.70 0.75 -7.24
CA GLY A 99 -9.91 -0.70 -7.35
C GLY A 99 -8.89 -1.45 -8.21
N ASP A 100 -8.09 -0.79 -9.05
CA ASP A 100 -6.97 -1.44 -9.73
C ASP A 100 -5.93 -1.91 -8.72
N THR A 101 -5.25 -3.03 -8.99
CA THR A 101 -4.18 -3.53 -8.13
C THR A 101 -2.82 -2.98 -8.54
N VAL A 102 -2.09 -2.48 -7.56
CA VAL A 102 -0.68 -2.07 -7.65
C VAL A 102 0.13 -2.96 -6.72
N ALA A 103 1.19 -3.55 -7.20
CA ALA A 103 2.02 -4.46 -6.44
C ALA A 103 3.43 -3.90 -6.20
N SER A 104 4.10 -4.44 -5.19
CA SER A 104 5.53 -4.24 -4.98
C SER A 104 6.24 -5.57 -4.77
N TYR A 105 7.39 -5.70 -5.42
CA TYR A 105 8.37 -6.74 -5.16
C TYR A 105 9.69 -6.08 -4.79
N SER A 106 9.78 -5.63 -3.55
CA SER A 106 10.84 -4.74 -3.05
C SER A 106 11.04 -4.90 -1.55
N GLY A 107 12.15 -4.39 -1.05
CA GLY A 107 12.42 -4.27 0.39
C GLY A 107 11.58 -3.18 1.05
N ASN A 108 11.69 -3.12 2.37
CA ASN A 108 11.01 -2.11 3.20
C ASN A 108 11.82 -0.80 3.18
N THR A 109 11.70 -0.04 2.10
CA THR A 109 12.39 1.24 1.87
C THR A 109 11.43 2.42 1.92
N CYS A 110 11.95 3.64 2.01
CA CYS A 110 11.13 4.86 1.94
C CYS A 110 10.38 4.95 0.61
N GLU A 111 11.02 4.58 -0.50
CA GLU A 111 10.41 4.57 -1.84
C GLU A 111 9.24 3.59 -1.91
N ASN A 112 9.37 2.42 -1.27
CA ASN A 112 8.28 1.46 -1.20
C ASN A 112 7.09 1.98 -0.37
N LEU A 113 7.36 2.71 0.72
CA LEU A 113 6.33 3.40 1.49
C LEU A 113 5.64 4.49 0.65
N VAL A 114 6.41 5.28 -0.11
CA VAL A 114 5.86 6.30 -1.04
C VAL A 114 4.96 5.64 -2.08
N ALA A 115 5.38 4.53 -2.68
CA ALA A 115 4.58 3.79 -3.66
C ALA A 115 3.28 3.26 -3.04
N PHE A 116 3.33 2.71 -1.83
CA PHE A 116 2.15 2.26 -1.08
C PHE A 116 1.16 3.40 -0.80
N LEU A 117 1.66 4.51 -0.26
CA LEU A 117 0.81 5.67 0.03
C LEU A 117 0.24 6.30 -1.25
N ALA A 118 1.02 6.32 -2.35
CA ALA A 118 0.55 6.80 -3.64
C ALA A 118 -0.55 5.91 -4.23
N ALA A 119 -0.40 4.59 -4.17
CA ALA A 119 -1.44 3.65 -4.58
C ALA A 119 -2.72 3.84 -3.74
N SER A 120 -2.57 3.96 -2.41
CA SER A 120 -3.69 4.23 -1.51
C SER A 120 -4.36 5.57 -1.79
N ALA A 121 -3.58 6.63 -2.08
CA ALA A 121 -4.10 7.97 -2.39
C ALA A 121 -4.93 8.01 -3.68
N VAL A 122 -4.63 7.16 -4.65
CA VAL A 122 -5.43 7.04 -5.90
C VAL A 122 -6.59 6.04 -5.77
N GLY A 123 -6.77 5.41 -4.60
CA GLY A 123 -7.82 4.42 -4.36
C GLY A 123 -7.51 3.05 -4.93
N ALA A 124 -6.28 2.77 -5.31
CA ALA A 124 -5.84 1.46 -5.77
C ALA A 124 -5.65 0.48 -4.61
N VAL A 125 -5.76 -0.80 -4.91
CA VAL A 125 -5.46 -1.89 -3.99
C VAL A 125 -3.95 -2.14 -3.98
N TRP A 126 -3.34 -2.15 -2.80
CA TRP A 126 -1.92 -2.42 -2.65
C TRP A 126 -1.66 -3.85 -2.22
N THR A 127 -0.63 -4.46 -2.79
CA THR A 127 -0.05 -5.73 -2.33
C THR A 127 1.47 -5.67 -2.42
N SER A 128 2.17 -6.35 -1.52
CA SER A 128 3.63 -6.37 -1.53
C SER A 128 4.18 -7.73 -1.18
N VAL A 129 5.33 -8.05 -1.77
CA VAL A 129 6.10 -9.25 -1.49
C VAL A 129 7.54 -8.83 -1.24
N PRO A 130 8.18 -9.31 -0.16
CA PRO A 130 9.57 -8.99 0.13
C PRO A 130 10.52 -9.70 -0.86
N PRO A 131 11.74 -9.17 -1.07
CA PRO A 131 12.66 -9.62 -2.12
C PRO A 131 13.28 -11.00 -1.88
N ASP A 132 13.17 -11.55 -0.68
CA ASP A 132 13.63 -12.91 -0.34
C ASP A 132 12.71 -14.00 -0.92
N PHE A 133 11.47 -13.68 -1.29
CA PHE A 133 10.61 -14.64 -1.97
C PHE A 133 11.21 -15.09 -3.30
N GLY A 134 11.08 -16.39 -3.58
CA GLY A 134 11.39 -16.94 -4.89
C GLY A 134 10.31 -16.60 -5.92
N THR A 135 10.66 -16.60 -7.20
CA THR A 135 9.77 -16.27 -8.33
C THR A 135 8.46 -17.04 -8.29
N ALA A 136 8.46 -18.34 -7.97
CA ALA A 136 7.24 -19.14 -7.87
C ALA A 136 6.26 -18.63 -6.83
N GLY A 137 6.74 -18.25 -5.63
CA GLY A 137 5.88 -17.71 -4.57
C GLY A 137 5.35 -16.31 -4.88
N VAL A 138 6.07 -15.52 -5.67
CA VAL A 138 5.59 -14.21 -6.16
C VAL A 138 4.52 -14.39 -7.23
N LEU A 139 4.75 -15.30 -8.18
CA LEU A 139 3.79 -15.63 -9.24
C LEU A 139 2.46 -16.12 -8.67
N GLU A 140 2.48 -17.02 -7.70
CA GLU A 140 1.27 -17.53 -7.04
C GLU A 140 0.39 -16.39 -6.50
N ARG A 141 1.01 -15.37 -5.90
CA ARG A 141 0.30 -14.21 -5.35
C ARG A 141 -0.16 -13.24 -6.43
N PHE A 142 0.74 -12.88 -7.34
CA PHE A 142 0.46 -11.84 -8.32
C PHE A 142 -0.49 -12.31 -9.43
N THR A 143 -0.51 -13.59 -9.77
CA THR A 143 -1.52 -14.16 -10.69
C THR A 143 -2.93 -14.07 -10.10
N THR A 144 -3.07 -14.18 -8.79
CA THR A 144 -4.36 -14.06 -8.10
C THR A 144 -4.88 -12.61 -8.14
N VAL A 145 -4.01 -11.63 -7.86
CA VAL A 145 -4.42 -10.23 -7.72
C VAL A 145 -4.26 -9.41 -9.01
N ARG A 146 -3.57 -9.94 -10.01
CA ARG A 146 -3.37 -9.37 -11.35
C ARG A 146 -2.97 -7.87 -11.33
N PRO A 147 -1.80 -7.52 -10.79
CA PRO A 147 -1.40 -6.14 -10.67
C PRO A 147 -1.18 -5.50 -12.04
N ARG A 148 -1.64 -4.25 -12.20
CA ARG A 148 -1.43 -3.44 -13.40
C ARG A 148 -0.08 -2.74 -13.39
N VAL A 149 0.46 -2.47 -12.21
CA VAL A 149 1.79 -1.86 -12.00
C VAL A 149 2.50 -2.65 -10.92
N ILE A 150 3.79 -2.90 -11.12
CA ILE A 150 4.68 -3.52 -10.14
C ILE A 150 5.85 -2.56 -9.87
N PHE A 151 5.98 -2.11 -8.64
CA PHE A 151 7.18 -1.45 -8.16
C PHE A 151 8.21 -2.49 -7.76
N SER A 152 9.47 -2.25 -8.09
CA SER A 152 10.55 -3.14 -7.71
C SER A 152 11.88 -2.38 -7.56
N THR A 153 12.91 -3.10 -7.11
CA THR A 153 14.27 -2.61 -6.98
C THR A 153 15.20 -3.41 -7.88
N ASN A 154 16.31 -2.81 -8.27
CA ASN A 154 17.35 -3.51 -9.02
C ASN A 154 18.29 -4.33 -8.14
N GLN A 155 18.45 -3.92 -6.88
CA GLN A 155 19.36 -4.55 -5.93
C GLN A 155 18.77 -4.54 -4.52
N VAL A 156 19.20 -5.50 -3.70
CA VAL A 156 18.83 -5.60 -2.28
C VAL A 156 20.10 -5.73 -1.45
N LEU A 157 20.25 -4.86 -0.46
CA LEU A 157 21.28 -5.01 0.57
C LEU A 157 20.80 -6.03 1.61
N TYR A 158 21.54 -7.11 1.77
CA TYR A 158 21.25 -8.12 2.79
C TYR A 158 22.54 -8.79 3.28
N ASN A 159 22.69 -8.87 4.59
CA ASN A 159 23.87 -9.44 5.26
C ASN A 159 25.20 -8.82 4.75
N GLY A 160 25.22 -7.48 4.64
CA GLY A 160 26.37 -6.69 4.21
C GLY A 160 26.69 -6.79 2.71
N LYS A 161 25.88 -7.49 1.91
CA LYS A 161 26.12 -7.71 0.47
C LYS A 161 24.96 -7.15 -0.36
N LEU A 162 25.31 -6.60 -1.52
CA LEU A 162 24.32 -6.24 -2.55
C LEU A 162 24.01 -7.47 -3.40
N HIS A 163 22.74 -7.82 -3.45
CA HIS A 163 22.21 -8.91 -4.26
C HIS A 163 21.46 -8.34 -5.46
N ASP A 164 21.77 -8.81 -6.65
CA ASP A 164 21.00 -8.48 -7.86
C ASP A 164 19.56 -9.02 -7.76
N HIS A 165 18.60 -8.17 -8.11
CA HIS A 165 17.18 -8.51 -8.06
C HIS A 165 16.52 -8.52 -9.44
N ILE A 166 17.22 -8.00 -10.47
CA ILE A 166 16.68 -7.88 -11.84
C ILE A 166 16.32 -9.24 -12.43
N GLY A 167 17.17 -10.26 -12.21
CA GLY A 167 16.90 -11.62 -12.69
C GLY A 167 15.57 -12.19 -12.17
N LYS A 168 15.30 -12.04 -10.86
CA LYS A 168 14.03 -12.44 -10.24
C LYS A 168 12.84 -11.64 -10.78
N LEU A 169 13.02 -10.33 -10.94
CA LEU A 169 11.98 -9.45 -11.47
C LEU A 169 11.60 -9.85 -12.90
N ASN A 170 12.58 -10.03 -13.78
CA ASN A 170 12.33 -10.43 -15.18
C ASN A 170 11.60 -11.78 -15.25
N ALA A 171 12.06 -12.78 -14.53
CA ALA A 171 11.38 -14.08 -14.46
C ALA A 171 9.94 -13.98 -13.93
N THR A 172 9.69 -13.06 -12.99
CA THR A 172 8.34 -12.80 -12.49
C THR A 172 7.46 -12.16 -13.57
N ILE A 173 7.98 -11.16 -14.28
CA ILE A 173 7.24 -10.47 -15.36
C ILE A 173 6.91 -11.46 -16.49
N GLU A 174 7.88 -12.24 -16.93
CA GLU A 174 7.69 -13.26 -17.97
C GLU A 174 6.62 -14.29 -17.57
N GLY A 175 6.67 -14.76 -16.32
CA GLY A 175 5.67 -15.69 -15.80
C GLY A 175 4.26 -15.09 -15.74
N LEU A 176 4.14 -13.82 -15.33
CA LEU A 176 2.84 -13.12 -15.30
C LEU A 176 2.27 -12.92 -16.70
N LEU A 177 3.10 -12.52 -17.66
CA LEU A 177 2.69 -12.35 -19.06
C LEU A 177 2.23 -13.68 -19.66
N ALA A 178 2.95 -14.78 -19.40
CA ALA A 178 2.54 -16.10 -19.84
C ALA A 178 1.16 -16.51 -19.26
N CYS A 179 0.92 -16.26 -17.98
CA CYS A 179 -0.37 -16.55 -17.35
C CYS A 179 -1.51 -15.70 -17.92
N LEU A 180 -1.27 -14.42 -18.24
CA LEU A 180 -2.28 -13.54 -18.80
C LEU A 180 -2.67 -13.93 -20.24
N LEU A 181 -1.70 -14.39 -21.04
CA LEU A 181 -1.97 -14.86 -22.42
C LEU A 181 -2.81 -16.15 -22.41
N TYR A 182 -2.54 -17.07 -21.50
CA TYR A 182 -3.29 -18.34 -21.39
C TYR A 182 -4.76 -18.17 -20.94
N THR A 183 -5.05 -17.11 -20.18
CA THR A 183 -6.41 -16.83 -19.71
C THR A 183 -7.27 -16.09 -20.74
N SER A 184 -6.67 -15.44 -21.73
CA SER A 184 -7.41 -14.81 -22.84
C SER A 184 -7.90 -15.83 -23.89
N ASP A 185 -7.15 -16.93 -24.08
CA ASP A 185 -7.51 -17.98 -25.05
C ASP A 185 -8.53 -19.00 -24.50
N ALA A 186 -8.80 -19.00 -23.18
CA ALA A 186 -9.78 -19.88 -22.54
C ALA A 186 -11.19 -19.25 -22.42
N ALA A 187 -11.38 -18.05 -22.93
CA ALA A 187 -12.64 -17.29 -22.86
C ALA A 187 -13.43 -17.24 -24.21
N ASP A 188 -12.97 -17.97 -25.24
CA ASP A 188 -13.68 -18.20 -26.51
C ASP A 188 -14.33 -19.65 -26.51
#